data_e251b08ff87b78ebf3bcc522aa2fcd03
#
_entry.id   e251b08ff87b78ebf3bcc522aa2fcd03
#
_cell.length_a   1.000
_cell.length_b   1.000
_cell.length_c   1.000
_cell.angle_alpha   90.00
_cell.angle_beta   90.00
_cell.angle_gamma   90.00
#
_symmetry.space_group_name_H-M   'P 1'
#
loop_
_entity.id
_entity.type
_entity.pdbx_description
1 polymer ?
#
loop_
_entity_poly.entity_id
_entity_poly.type
_entity_poly.pdbx_seq_one_letter_code
_entity_poly.pdbx_strand_id
1 'polypeptide(L)'
;KLPFVRSMGPRIDACEESLAEAVASVLEDALSAPVGARDRSRVEHCLRAHVAMGRVSEAEDAIARVLVQPAVAKVTGSASAETTFPNLLKSSVDAALGSCELELELTGGIETSAEMHAGKFCILGNCVLRCVDEAVHTARPGEYGPGEPDRFIRNHAAAVAAVRSIETRTVSEANVRAFRASDAYATYQKRWNLAAYFNIRMGEIAGEMTSYLDDHSLVRAVDGQGGFALAATGAAWKALERSWSDGVVCVHAADRFVRLAAQIVSRYGSWVKMGADAVGTEPPAAVERPPAPNDPDRKPRLVVPEHSWGCHATAEDLGTIRGDCEMLSEKIVRVFIPGMCDKLRAVFGDPAAATAKECVEEGVKELGVGAAADVNGALMRTIGDRCVETLKQMKGITATFRMTNKPLPTRHSHFVPGAVAPLRQFLELSAKRKILTPESARQVAAAVGEYVSGKYTEMASELVAGVKKTEASLNRLKDRRAAKEGGSAAGGDDGEKGPSDTDKICKQLTLDVVEFGTQLAKLGTDPGRSEKFKELWALVAPEGEKQVPVFLTA
;
A
#
# COMPACT_ATOMS: atom_id res chain seq x y z
N LYS A 1 39.19 -29.64 51.63
CA LYS A 1 40.24 -28.64 51.30
C LYS A 1 41.10 -28.40 52.54
N LEU A 2 42.43 -28.55 52.42
CA LEU A 2 43.41 -28.41 53.51
C LEU A 2 43.34 -26.98 54.10
N PRO A 3 43.40 -26.80 55.43
CA PRO A 3 43.37 -25.49 56.09
C PRO A 3 44.40 -24.51 55.55
N PHE A 4 45.61 -25.05 55.22
CA PHE A 4 46.68 -24.28 54.58
C PHE A 4 46.27 -23.65 53.27
N VAL A 5 45.55 -24.36 52.36
CA VAL A 5 45.11 -23.86 51.10
C VAL A 5 44.08 -22.72 51.31
N ARG A 6 43.22 -22.79 52.35
CA ARG A 6 42.31 -21.72 52.71
C ARG A 6 43.01 -20.44 53.18
N SER A 7 44.15 -20.59 53.93
CA SER A 7 44.92 -19.44 54.41
C SER A 7 45.78 -18.78 53.34
N MET A 8 46.08 -19.49 52.25
CA MET A 8 46.82 -18.93 51.10
C MET A 8 45.97 -18.11 50.17
N GLY A 9 44.62 -18.36 50.06
CA GLY A 9 43.73 -17.65 49.19
C GLY A 9 43.87 -16.13 49.29
N PRO A 10 43.65 -15.53 50.48
CA PRO A 10 43.74 -14.07 50.62
C PRO A 10 45.12 -13.48 50.29
N ARG A 11 46.17 -14.24 50.42
CA ARG A 11 47.56 -13.82 50.08
C ARG A 11 47.78 -13.86 48.58
N ILE A 12 47.22 -14.86 47.88
CA ILE A 12 47.27 -14.97 46.44
C ILE A 12 46.47 -13.81 45.86
N ASP A 13 45.23 -13.59 46.34
CA ASP A 13 44.37 -12.51 45.91
C ASP A 13 45.07 -11.13 46.08
N ALA A 14 45.74 -10.89 47.22
CA ALA A 14 46.50 -9.66 47.45
C ALA A 14 47.69 -9.49 46.51
N CYS A 15 48.40 -10.60 46.18
CA CYS A 15 49.51 -10.56 45.22
C CYS A 15 49.00 -10.32 43.79
N GLU A 16 47.88 -10.94 43.42
CA GLU A 16 47.23 -10.71 42.10
C GLU A 16 46.81 -9.26 41.97
N GLU A 17 46.18 -8.67 42.99
CA GLU A 17 45.79 -7.27 43.00
C GLU A 17 46.99 -6.32 42.86
N SER A 18 48.02 -6.53 43.67
CA SER A 18 49.25 -5.71 43.61
C SER A 18 49.96 -5.83 42.25
N LEU A 19 49.94 -7.02 41.63
CA LEU A 19 50.48 -7.21 40.28
C LEU A 19 49.63 -6.49 39.25
N ALA A 20 48.30 -6.55 39.35
CA ALA A 20 47.41 -5.86 38.45
C ALA A 20 47.57 -4.34 38.52
N GLU A 21 47.66 -3.75 39.73
CA GLU A 21 47.95 -2.33 39.94
C GLU A 21 49.29 -1.94 39.31
N ALA A 22 50.34 -2.73 39.48
CA ALA A 22 51.63 -2.47 38.89
C ALA A 22 51.62 -2.53 37.36
N VAL A 23 50.92 -3.51 36.76
CA VAL A 23 50.79 -3.64 35.31
C VAL A 23 49.93 -2.49 34.73
N ALA A 24 48.87 -2.10 35.42
CA ALA A 24 48.04 -0.96 35.03
C ALA A 24 48.84 0.34 35.05
N SER A 25 49.64 0.62 36.09
CA SER A 25 50.52 1.78 36.17
C SER A 25 51.55 1.83 35.03
N VAL A 26 52.18 0.66 34.75
CA VAL A 26 53.13 0.57 33.61
C VAL A 26 52.46 0.80 32.27
N LEU A 27 51.23 0.33 32.11
CA LEU A 27 50.43 0.59 30.89
C LEU A 27 50.12 2.08 30.75
N GLU A 28 49.63 2.74 31.80
CA GLU A 28 49.32 4.17 31.77
C GLU A 28 50.56 5.02 31.44
N ASP A 29 51.73 4.71 32.03
CA ASP A 29 52.99 5.36 31.70
C ASP A 29 53.36 5.17 30.21
N ALA A 30 53.22 3.93 29.70
CA ALA A 30 53.52 3.62 28.31
C ALA A 30 52.58 4.34 27.33
N LEU A 31 51.29 4.49 27.68
CA LEU A 31 50.28 5.17 26.91
C LEU A 31 50.44 6.71 26.94
N SER A 32 51.01 7.26 28.00
CA SER A 32 51.21 8.70 28.17
C SER A 32 52.25 9.29 27.21
N ALA A 33 53.06 8.46 26.55
CA ALA A 33 54.00 8.92 25.54
C ALA A 33 53.29 9.47 24.30
N PRO A 34 53.81 10.49 23.62
CA PRO A 34 53.23 11.04 22.39
C PRO A 34 53.00 9.96 21.31
N VAL A 35 51.98 10.15 20.49
CA VAL A 35 51.70 9.30 19.31
C VAL A 35 52.97 9.21 18.44
N GLY A 36 53.43 8.02 18.11
CA GLY A 36 54.65 7.76 17.35
C GLY A 36 55.93 7.59 18.21
N ALA A 37 55.90 7.94 19.50
CA ALA A 37 57.00 7.71 20.46
C ALA A 37 56.66 6.60 21.46
N ARG A 38 55.51 5.96 21.37
CA ARG A 38 55.11 4.86 22.25
C ARG A 38 55.93 3.61 21.96
N ASP A 39 56.42 2.97 23.03
CA ASP A 39 57.13 1.69 22.93
C ASP A 39 56.14 0.56 22.68
N ARG A 40 56.08 0.11 21.40
CA ARG A 40 55.22 -0.96 20.93
C ARG A 40 55.35 -2.23 21.79
N SER A 41 56.59 -2.64 22.09
CA SER A 41 56.85 -3.85 22.86
C SER A 41 56.33 -3.74 24.29
N ARG A 42 56.50 -2.57 24.92
CA ARG A 42 56.04 -2.33 26.30
C ARG A 42 54.51 -2.35 26.38
N VAL A 43 53.83 -1.68 25.45
CA VAL A 43 52.36 -1.68 25.37
C VAL A 43 51.82 -3.09 25.12
N GLU A 44 52.43 -3.84 24.18
CA GLU A 44 52.03 -5.21 23.85
C GLU A 44 52.14 -6.13 25.05
N HIS A 45 53.27 -6.07 25.80
CA HIS A 45 53.47 -6.88 27.00
C HIS A 45 52.44 -6.56 28.10
N CYS A 46 52.10 -5.29 28.30
CA CYS A 46 51.08 -4.90 29.28
C CYS A 46 49.69 -5.42 28.86
N LEU A 47 49.31 -5.31 27.57
CA LEU A 47 48.04 -5.82 27.09
C LEU A 47 47.93 -7.33 27.25
N ARG A 48 49.00 -8.08 26.93
CA ARG A 48 49.07 -9.53 27.15
C ARG A 48 48.94 -9.90 28.63
N ALA A 49 49.56 -9.12 29.51
CA ALA A 49 49.44 -9.34 30.96
C ALA A 49 48.00 -9.16 31.45
N HIS A 50 47.29 -8.12 30.99
CA HIS A 50 45.88 -7.91 31.32
C HIS A 50 44.98 -9.05 30.84
N VAL A 51 45.24 -9.58 29.62
CA VAL A 51 44.52 -10.77 29.14
C VAL A 51 44.78 -11.99 30.02
N ALA A 52 46.06 -12.25 30.36
CA ALA A 52 46.43 -13.37 31.19
C ALA A 52 45.80 -13.31 32.60
N MET A 53 45.63 -12.11 33.15
CA MET A 53 44.95 -11.87 34.43
C MET A 53 43.42 -11.85 34.34
N GLY A 54 42.85 -11.89 33.13
CA GLY A 54 41.39 -11.75 32.91
C GLY A 54 40.85 -10.35 33.18
N ARG A 55 41.70 -9.31 33.13
CA ARG A 55 41.38 -7.90 33.44
C ARG A 55 41.41 -7.00 32.20
N VAL A 56 40.84 -7.48 31.10
CA VAL A 56 40.81 -6.75 29.80
C VAL A 56 40.13 -5.41 29.92
N SER A 57 39.01 -5.32 30.67
CA SER A 57 38.26 -4.09 30.88
C SER A 57 39.11 -2.98 31.52
N GLU A 58 40.04 -3.30 32.42
CA GLU A 58 40.90 -2.29 33.04
C GLU A 58 41.89 -1.70 32.04
N ALA A 59 42.44 -2.52 31.13
CA ALA A 59 43.26 -2.00 30.03
C ALA A 59 42.48 -1.14 29.04
N GLU A 60 41.25 -1.54 28.72
CA GLU A 60 40.35 -0.73 27.88
C GLU A 60 40.02 0.62 28.53
N ASP A 61 39.73 0.64 29.83
CA ASP A 61 39.49 1.88 30.57
C ASP A 61 40.73 2.78 30.65
N ALA A 62 41.95 2.20 30.78
CA ALA A 62 43.19 2.97 30.70
C ALA A 62 43.40 3.60 29.31
N ILE A 63 43.20 2.83 28.23
CA ILE A 63 43.26 3.34 26.84
C ILE A 63 42.24 4.44 26.64
N ALA A 64 41.00 4.24 27.07
CA ALA A 64 39.95 5.23 26.95
C ALA A 64 40.31 6.54 27.66
N ARG A 65 40.75 6.45 28.90
CA ARG A 65 41.07 7.59 29.77
C ARG A 65 42.32 8.34 29.33
N VAL A 66 43.37 7.63 28.96
CA VAL A 66 44.67 8.26 28.65
C VAL A 66 44.73 8.78 27.22
N LEU A 67 44.13 8.06 26.27
CA LEU A 67 44.26 8.37 24.84
C LEU A 67 43.01 9.00 24.23
N VAL A 68 41.88 8.29 24.36
CA VAL A 68 40.69 8.64 23.55
C VAL A 68 39.96 9.83 24.14
N GLN A 69 39.66 9.85 25.44
CA GLN A 69 38.96 10.95 26.09
C GLN A 69 39.62 12.31 25.88
N PRO A 70 40.97 12.48 26.09
CA PRO A 70 41.60 13.77 25.84
C PRO A 70 41.57 14.20 24.38
N ALA A 71 41.72 13.28 23.43
CA ALA A 71 41.68 13.55 22.01
C ALA A 71 40.28 14.05 21.58
N VAL A 72 39.21 13.37 22.03
CA VAL A 72 37.84 13.76 21.73
C VAL A 72 37.46 15.06 22.46
N ALA A 73 37.85 15.22 23.74
CA ALA A 73 37.60 16.43 24.51
C ALA A 73 38.21 17.69 23.86
N LYS A 74 39.37 17.56 23.24
CA LYS A 74 40.00 18.64 22.49
C LYS A 74 39.13 19.06 21.28
N VAL A 75 38.58 18.13 20.56
CA VAL A 75 37.71 18.39 19.40
C VAL A 75 36.40 19.02 19.85
N THR A 76 35.72 18.45 20.84
CA THR A 76 34.43 18.94 21.34
C THR A 76 34.56 20.30 22.02
N GLY A 77 35.68 20.55 22.76
CA GLY A 77 35.94 21.83 23.42
C GLY A 77 36.34 22.95 22.45
N SER A 78 36.89 22.63 21.28
CA SER A 78 37.22 23.61 20.23
C SER A 78 36.10 23.86 19.23
N ALA A 79 34.99 23.12 19.32
CA ALA A 79 33.88 23.24 18.39
C ALA A 79 33.11 24.53 18.58
N SER A 80 33.03 25.33 17.51
CA SER A 80 32.24 26.58 17.48
C SER A 80 30.75 26.31 17.34
N ALA A 81 29.92 27.34 17.54
CA ALA A 81 28.48 27.25 17.28
C ALA A 81 28.14 26.94 15.81
N GLU A 82 29.05 27.28 14.89
CA GLU A 82 28.90 27.04 13.45
C GLU A 82 29.24 25.59 13.03
N THR A 83 29.93 24.86 13.92
CA THR A 83 30.28 23.46 13.65
C THR A 83 29.01 22.61 13.64
N THR A 84 28.66 22.03 12.48
CA THR A 84 27.49 21.15 12.36
C THR A 84 27.71 19.83 13.10
N PHE A 85 26.62 19.21 13.59
CA PHE A 85 26.69 17.93 14.29
C PHE A 85 27.40 16.84 13.45
N PRO A 86 27.14 16.65 12.14
CA PRO A 86 27.87 15.68 11.32
C PRO A 86 29.38 15.90 11.30
N ASN A 87 29.82 17.17 11.21
CA ASN A 87 31.24 17.50 11.20
C ASN A 87 31.91 17.27 12.57
N LEU A 88 31.21 17.66 13.64
CA LEU A 88 31.68 17.42 15.00
C LEU A 88 31.85 15.93 15.27
N LEU A 89 30.85 15.12 14.93
CA LEU A 89 30.88 13.67 15.11
C LEU A 89 32.01 13.03 14.31
N LYS A 90 32.15 13.40 13.04
CA LYS A 90 33.23 12.90 12.19
C LYS A 90 34.61 13.23 12.75
N SER A 91 34.85 14.50 13.09
CA SER A 91 36.14 14.92 13.65
C SER A 91 36.44 14.23 14.99
N SER A 92 35.41 13.98 15.81
CA SER A 92 35.56 13.26 17.09
C SER A 92 35.92 11.79 16.86
N VAL A 93 35.31 11.12 15.89
CA VAL A 93 35.66 9.74 15.51
C VAL A 93 37.08 9.67 14.95
N ASP A 94 37.44 10.58 14.05
CA ASP A 94 38.78 10.61 13.44
C ASP A 94 39.87 10.86 14.51
N ALA A 95 39.63 11.76 15.46
CA ALA A 95 40.55 12.02 16.58
C ALA A 95 40.66 10.81 17.52
N ALA A 96 39.54 10.15 17.84
CA ALA A 96 39.52 8.95 18.67
C ALA A 96 40.33 7.82 18.04
N LEU A 97 40.06 7.49 16.78
CA LEU A 97 40.75 6.43 16.04
C LEU A 97 42.25 6.71 15.90
N GLY A 98 42.62 7.96 15.55
CA GLY A 98 44.02 8.36 15.43
C GLY A 98 44.78 8.33 16.75
N SER A 99 44.11 8.54 17.89
CA SER A 99 44.75 8.51 19.21
C SER A 99 45.14 7.12 19.68
N CYS A 100 44.46 6.06 19.25
CA CYS A 100 44.67 4.66 19.68
C CYS A 100 45.03 3.71 18.51
N GLU A 101 45.60 4.22 17.42
CA GLU A 101 45.91 3.41 16.23
C GLU A 101 46.89 2.28 16.51
N LEU A 102 47.93 2.50 17.34
CA LEU A 102 48.88 1.47 17.75
C LEU A 102 48.19 0.37 18.55
N GLU A 103 47.34 0.72 19.48
CA GLU A 103 46.63 -0.20 20.36
C GLU A 103 45.64 -1.06 19.56
N LEU A 104 44.98 -0.50 18.56
CA LEU A 104 44.12 -1.23 17.61
C LEU A 104 44.91 -2.24 16.78
N GLU A 105 46.10 -1.87 16.29
CA GLU A 105 46.99 -2.81 15.58
C GLU A 105 47.42 -3.95 16.49
N LEU A 106 47.84 -3.66 17.73
CA LEU A 106 48.34 -4.65 18.69
C LEU A 106 47.25 -5.64 19.11
N THR A 107 46.05 -5.16 19.38
CA THR A 107 44.94 -6.03 19.78
C THR A 107 44.46 -6.92 18.64
N GLY A 108 44.45 -6.43 17.38
CA GLY A 108 44.22 -7.26 16.22
C GLY A 108 45.27 -8.38 16.06
N GLY A 109 46.54 -8.08 16.35
CA GLY A 109 47.61 -9.07 16.38
C GLY A 109 47.52 -10.06 17.54
N ILE A 110 47.09 -9.63 18.71
CA ILE A 110 46.92 -10.46 19.92
C ILE A 110 45.76 -11.43 19.74
N GLU A 111 44.66 -11.01 19.18
CA GLU A 111 43.46 -11.84 18.93
C GLU A 111 43.70 -12.98 17.94
N THR A 112 44.64 -12.84 17.02
CA THR A 112 44.98 -13.87 16.03
C THR A 112 45.94 -14.95 16.56
N SER A 113 46.56 -14.77 17.73
CA SER A 113 47.44 -15.76 18.32
C SER A 113 46.64 -16.87 19.02
N ALA A 114 46.87 -18.13 18.63
CA ALA A 114 46.13 -19.30 19.13
C ALA A 114 46.31 -19.58 20.63
N GLU A 115 47.16 -18.84 21.30
CA GLU A 115 47.54 -19.07 22.73
C GLU A 115 46.64 -18.30 23.72
N MET A 116 45.70 -17.45 23.25
CA MET A 116 44.96 -16.56 24.14
C MET A 116 43.44 -16.70 23.95
N HIS A 117 42.87 -17.65 24.69
CA HIS A 117 41.41 -17.93 24.64
C HIS A 117 40.58 -17.12 25.65
N ALA A 118 41.18 -16.26 26.47
CA ALA A 118 40.50 -15.56 27.55
C ALA A 118 40.48 -14.04 27.33
N GLY A 119 39.38 -13.54 26.78
CA GLY A 119 39.08 -12.12 26.73
C GLY A 119 39.46 -11.45 25.41
N LYS A 120 38.47 -11.02 24.68
CA LYS A 120 38.65 -10.24 23.44
C LYS A 120 38.57 -8.76 23.77
N PHE A 121 39.56 -7.99 23.36
CA PHE A 121 39.46 -6.52 23.40
C PHE A 121 38.39 -5.99 22.46
N CYS A 122 37.58 -5.08 22.96
CA CYS A 122 36.60 -4.35 22.18
C CYS A 122 36.90 -2.84 22.21
N ILE A 123 38.14 -2.44 21.84
CA ILE A 123 38.60 -1.03 21.87
C ILE A 123 37.68 -0.14 21.07
N LEU A 124 37.22 -0.57 19.88
CA LEU A 124 36.33 0.20 19.05
C LEU A 124 34.98 0.50 19.72
N GLY A 125 34.42 -0.44 20.51
CA GLY A 125 33.23 -0.25 21.30
C GLY A 125 33.47 0.50 22.59
N ASN A 126 34.29 -0.11 23.46
CA ASN A 126 34.44 0.31 24.85
C ASN A 126 35.33 1.55 25.05
N CYS A 127 36.22 1.83 24.09
CA CYS A 127 37.05 3.03 24.15
C CYS A 127 36.59 4.08 23.14
N VAL A 128 36.55 3.76 21.83
CA VAL A 128 36.28 4.74 20.78
C VAL A 128 34.82 5.18 20.80
N LEU A 129 33.86 4.29 20.57
CA LEU A 129 32.45 4.64 20.44
C LEU A 129 31.90 5.22 21.75
N ARG A 130 32.23 4.63 22.89
CA ARG A 130 31.79 5.11 24.21
C ARG A 130 32.24 6.56 24.46
N CYS A 131 33.53 6.85 24.30
CA CYS A 131 34.06 8.19 24.56
C CYS A 131 33.54 9.24 23.59
N VAL A 132 33.41 8.90 22.31
CA VAL A 132 32.82 9.78 21.30
C VAL A 132 31.36 10.07 21.62
N ASP A 133 30.56 9.05 21.92
CA ASP A 133 29.15 9.20 22.26
C ASP A 133 28.94 10.08 23.49
N GLU A 134 29.66 9.82 24.57
CA GLU A 134 29.56 10.60 25.82
C GLU A 134 29.95 12.07 25.61
N ALA A 135 31.07 12.33 24.94
CA ALA A 135 31.56 13.68 24.72
C ALA A 135 30.66 14.49 23.77
N VAL A 136 30.25 13.90 22.64
CA VAL A 136 29.39 14.58 21.66
C VAL A 136 27.99 14.79 22.23
N HIS A 137 27.44 13.81 22.97
CA HIS A 137 26.16 13.97 23.63
C HIS A 137 26.18 15.07 24.71
N THR A 138 27.25 15.16 25.49
CA THR A 138 27.40 16.22 26.49
C THR A 138 27.52 17.58 25.85
N ALA A 139 28.25 17.68 24.73
CA ALA A 139 28.43 18.93 24.00
C ALA A 139 27.18 19.41 23.25
N ARG A 140 26.37 18.45 22.74
CA ARG A 140 25.23 18.73 21.85
C ARG A 140 24.03 17.80 22.14
N PRO A 141 23.42 17.84 23.33
CA PRO A 141 22.34 16.92 23.72
C PRO A 141 21.07 17.06 22.89
N GLY A 142 20.78 18.26 22.37
CA GLY A 142 19.58 18.56 21.58
C GLY A 142 19.58 17.95 20.16
N GLU A 143 20.72 17.47 19.67
CA GLU A 143 20.86 16.96 18.30
C GLU A 143 20.28 15.56 18.09
N TYR A 144 19.96 14.85 19.16
CA TYR A 144 19.38 13.50 19.14
C TYR A 144 17.86 13.49 19.24
N GLY A 145 17.23 14.66 19.37
CA GLY A 145 15.78 14.78 19.55
C GLY A 145 15.00 14.67 18.23
N PRO A 146 13.94 13.84 18.15
CA PRO A 146 13.13 13.68 16.94
C PRO A 146 12.16 14.86 16.68
N GLY A 147 12.09 15.86 17.58
CA GLY A 147 11.17 17.01 17.47
C GLY A 147 11.36 17.86 16.21
N GLU A 148 12.55 17.85 15.63
CA GLU A 148 12.85 18.43 14.31
C GLU A 148 13.22 17.28 13.34
N PRO A 149 12.25 16.67 12.66
CA PRO A 149 12.48 15.43 11.93
C PRO A 149 13.54 15.52 10.82
N ASP A 150 13.64 16.66 10.13
CA ASP A 150 14.62 16.87 9.07
C ASP A 150 16.06 16.97 9.60
N ARG A 151 16.23 17.57 10.78
CA ARG A 151 17.52 17.61 11.47
C ARG A 151 17.87 16.24 12.00
N PHE A 152 16.93 15.59 12.66
CA PHE A 152 17.12 14.26 13.22
C PHE A 152 17.61 13.24 12.18
N ILE A 153 16.96 13.16 11.02
CA ILE A 153 17.34 12.16 10.00
C ILE A 153 18.73 12.44 9.40
N ARG A 154 19.10 13.71 9.21
CA ARG A 154 20.46 14.08 8.77
C ARG A 154 21.51 13.69 9.81
N ASN A 155 21.24 13.95 11.09
CA ASN A 155 22.15 13.61 12.17
C ASN A 155 22.26 12.10 12.37
N HIS A 156 21.14 11.37 12.27
CA HIS A 156 21.14 9.91 12.31
C HIS A 156 21.95 9.30 11.14
N ALA A 157 21.83 9.85 9.93
CA ALA A 157 22.64 9.42 8.80
C ALA A 157 24.14 9.61 9.05
N ALA A 158 24.53 10.74 9.65
CA ALA A 158 25.91 10.99 10.08
C ALA A 158 26.36 9.99 11.17
N ALA A 159 25.47 9.67 12.11
CA ALA A 159 25.73 8.65 13.15
C ALA A 159 25.99 7.27 12.56
N VAL A 160 25.19 6.87 11.58
CA VAL A 160 25.38 5.59 10.85
C VAL A 160 26.71 5.60 10.07
N ALA A 161 27.05 6.72 9.43
CA ALA A 161 28.33 6.87 8.72
C ALA A 161 29.52 6.79 9.69
N ALA A 162 29.41 7.39 10.87
CA ALA A 162 30.41 7.32 11.92
C ALA A 162 30.65 5.88 12.41
N VAL A 163 29.57 5.13 12.68
CA VAL A 163 29.64 3.71 13.03
C VAL A 163 30.31 2.89 11.92
N ARG A 164 29.93 3.11 10.65
CA ARG A 164 30.59 2.44 9.52
C ARG A 164 32.08 2.78 9.44
N SER A 165 32.47 4.03 9.68
CA SER A 165 33.89 4.42 9.72
C SER A 165 34.67 3.69 10.82
N ILE A 166 34.05 3.49 11.99
CA ILE A 166 34.62 2.68 13.07
C ILE A 166 34.72 1.20 12.66
N GLU A 167 33.68 0.65 12.06
CA GLU A 167 33.65 -0.76 11.61
C GLU A 167 34.71 -1.05 10.53
N THR A 168 35.08 -0.09 9.68
CA THR A 168 36.16 -0.29 8.69
C THR A 168 37.54 -0.54 9.32
N ARG A 169 37.72 -0.26 10.61
CA ARG A 169 38.94 -0.55 11.36
C ARG A 169 38.97 -1.95 11.99
N THR A 170 37.89 -2.72 11.83
CA THR A 170 37.86 -4.12 12.31
C THR A 170 38.67 -5.03 11.39
N VAL A 171 39.32 -6.03 11.96
CA VAL A 171 40.19 -6.99 11.26
C VAL A 171 39.40 -8.19 10.75
N SER A 172 38.25 -8.50 11.36
CA SER A 172 37.46 -9.69 11.04
C SER A 172 35.96 -9.50 11.29
N GLU A 173 35.13 -10.37 10.68
CA GLU A 173 33.68 -10.38 10.96
C GLU A 173 33.37 -10.69 12.44
N ALA A 174 34.24 -11.45 13.13
CA ALA A 174 34.09 -11.74 14.55
C ALA A 174 34.20 -10.45 15.37
N ASN A 175 35.13 -9.56 15.01
CA ASN A 175 35.33 -8.28 15.67
C ASN A 175 34.16 -7.32 15.38
N VAL A 176 33.59 -7.31 14.17
CA VAL A 176 32.37 -6.58 13.87
C VAL A 176 31.21 -7.05 14.76
N ARG A 177 31.05 -8.36 14.89
CA ARG A 177 30.01 -8.93 15.77
C ARG A 177 30.22 -8.57 17.24
N ALA A 178 31.45 -8.64 17.73
CA ALA A 178 31.79 -8.25 19.09
C ALA A 178 31.53 -6.76 19.34
N PHE A 179 31.91 -5.89 18.40
CA PHE A 179 31.63 -4.45 18.43
C PHE A 179 30.13 -4.16 18.51
N ARG A 180 29.34 -4.79 17.63
CA ARG A 180 27.87 -4.61 17.62
C ARG A 180 27.16 -5.23 18.82
N ALA A 181 27.79 -6.19 19.50
CA ALA A 181 27.29 -6.79 20.73
C ALA A 181 27.71 -6.03 22.00
N SER A 182 28.55 -5.00 21.89
CA SER A 182 29.02 -4.22 23.05
C SER A 182 27.90 -3.34 23.64
N ASP A 183 27.98 -3.12 24.96
CA ASP A 183 27.06 -2.22 25.67
C ASP A 183 27.15 -0.78 25.16
N ALA A 184 28.33 -0.37 24.73
CA ALA A 184 28.56 0.97 24.14
C ALA A 184 27.74 1.12 22.85
N TYR A 185 27.76 0.13 21.97
CA TYR A 185 26.95 0.14 20.74
C TYR A 185 25.45 0.15 21.05
N ALA A 186 25.00 -0.69 21.97
CA ALA A 186 23.60 -0.74 22.39
C ALA A 186 23.13 0.60 22.99
N THR A 187 23.98 1.25 23.80
CA THR A 187 23.70 2.57 24.40
C THR A 187 23.62 3.65 23.33
N TYR A 188 24.56 3.67 22.40
CA TYR A 188 24.56 4.60 21.26
C TYR A 188 23.31 4.48 20.41
N GLN A 189 22.87 3.24 20.10
CA GLN A 189 21.65 3.00 19.34
C GLN A 189 20.38 3.51 20.06
N LYS A 190 20.31 3.36 21.38
CA LYS A 190 19.17 3.82 22.20
C LYS A 190 18.99 5.35 22.20
N ARG A 191 20.05 6.13 21.90
CA ARG A 191 19.93 7.58 21.79
C ARG A 191 19.04 8.01 20.64
N TRP A 192 18.96 7.21 19.58
CA TRP A 192 18.18 7.48 18.38
C TRP A 192 16.77 6.89 18.50
N ASN A 193 15.80 7.69 18.95
CA ASN A 193 14.42 7.23 19.05
C ASN A 193 13.74 7.21 17.68
N LEU A 194 14.07 6.19 16.87
CA LEU A 194 13.49 5.98 15.54
C LEU A 194 11.99 5.77 15.57
N ALA A 195 11.44 5.23 16.69
CA ALA A 195 10.01 5.05 16.83
C ALA A 195 9.27 6.40 16.92
N ALA A 196 9.78 7.34 17.71
CA ALA A 196 9.21 8.68 17.83
C ALA A 196 9.35 9.45 16.49
N TYR A 197 10.53 9.37 15.86
CA TYR A 197 10.75 9.94 14.51
C TYR A 197 9.72 9.43 13.50
N PHE A 198 9.57 8.11 13.42
CA PHE A 198 8.59 7.50 12.52
C PHE A 198 7.16 7.99 12.79
N ASN A 199 6.76 8.04 14.07
CA ASN A 199 5.40 8.47 14.44
C ASN A 199 5.12 9.93 14.01
N ILE A 200 6.12 10.82 14.14
CA ILE A 200 5.99 12.21 13.67
C ILE A 200 5.82 12.23 12.15
N ARG A 201 6.71 11.54 11.40
CA ARG A 201 6.62 11.48 9.93
C ARG A 201 5.33 10.83 9.44
N MET A 202 4.91 9.75 10.07
CA MET A 202 3.62 9.10 9.78
C MET A 202 2.45 10.08 9.99
N GLY A 203 2.47 10.84 11.09
CA GLY A 203 1.44 11.84 11.38
C GLY A 203 1.38 12.94 10.32
N GLU A 204 2.53 13.46 9.87
CA GLU A 204 2.62 14.44 8.79
C GLU A 204 2.09 13.90 7.46
N ILE A 205 2.54 12.71 7.06
CA ILE A 205 2.20 12.09 5.77
C ILE A 205 0.73 11.65 5.76
N ALA A 206 0.29 10.93 6.78
CA ALA A 206 -1.08 10.43 6.88
C ALA A 206 -2.09 11.56 7.11
N GLY A 207 -1.72 12.60 7.87
CA GLY A 207 -2.57 13.75 8.11
C GLY A 207 -2.89 14.53 6.83
N GLU A 208 -1.89 14.75 5.98
CA GLU A 208 -2.09 15.40 4.67
C GLU A 208 -3.04 14.58 3.79
N MET A 209 -2.83 13.28 3.66
CA MET A 209 -3.72 12.41 2.89
C MET A 209 -5.13 12.37 3.47
N THR A 210 -5.26 12.22 4.79
CA THR A 210 -6.57 12.12 5.46
C THR A 210 -7.42 13.36 5.24
N SER A 211 -6.82 14.56 5.16
CA SER A 211 -7.57 15.79 4.91
C SER A 211 -8.34 15.78 3.58
N TYR A 212 -7.80 15.09 2.57
CA TYR A 212 -8.48 14.91 1.28
C TYR A 212 -9.50 13.76 1.29
N LEU A 213 -9.29 12.72 2.10
CA LEU A 213 -10.23 11.61 2.22
C LEU A 213 -11.43 11.94 3.11
N ASP A 214 -11.25 12.84 4.08
CA ASP A 214 -12.32 13.32 4.98
C ASP A 214 -13.30 14.28 4.27
N ASP A 215 -12.98 14.74 3.06
CA ASP A 215 -13.91 15.54 2.26
C ASP A 215 -15.08 14.67 1.78
N HIS A 216 -16.30 15.12 2.05
CA HIS A 216 -17.53 14.45 1.65
C HIS A 216 -17.89 14.63 0.17
N SER A 217 -17.08 15.38 -0.58
CA SER A 217 -17.22 15.64 -2.01
C SER A 217 -15.99 15.15 -2.78
N LEU A 218 -16.21 14.76 -4.04
CA LEU A 218 -15.12 14.41 -4.94
C LEU A 218 -14.46 15.66 -5.50
N VAL A 219 -13.34 16.05 -4.91
CA VAL A 219 -12.57 17.21 -5.37
C VAL A 219 -11.70 16.81 -6.57
N ARG A 220 -11.84 17.54 -7.67
CA ARG A 220 -10.98 17.37 -8.84
C ARG A 220 -9.57 17.88 -8.54
N ALA A 221 -8.56 17.16 -9.03
CA ALA A 221 -7.17 17.59 -8.90
C ALA A 221 -6.94 18.88 -9.69
N VAL A 222 -6.21 19.82 -9.09
CA VAL A 222 -5.69 20.99 -9.79
C VAL A 222 -4.44 20.55 -10.58
N ASP A 223 -4.20 21.14 -11.75
CA ASP A 223 -3.09 20.78 -12.64
C ASP A 223 -1.78 20.52 -11.90
N GLY A 224 -1.20 19.35 -12.12
CA GLY A 224 0.12 18.96 -11.58
C GLY A 224 0.15 17.92 -10.46
N GLN A 225 -0.97 17.46 -9.94
CA GLN A 225 -0.97 16.41 -8.90
C GLN A 225 -0.78 15.00 -9.49
N GLY A 226 0.40 14.72 -10.01
CA GLY A 226 0.76 13.37 -10.47
C GLY A 226 -0.01 12.85 -11.69
N GLY A 227 -0.81 13.70 -12.37
CA GLY A 227 -1.62 13.34 -13.53
C GLY A 227 -2.96 12.66 -13.19
N PHE A 228 -3.33 12.60 -11.91
CA PHE A 228 -4.60 12.05 -11.45
C PHE A 228 -5.75 13.06 -11.63
N ALA A 229 -6.95 12.55 -11.82
CA ALA A 229 -8.14 13.38 -11.97
C ALA A 229 -8.72 13.83 -10.61
N LEU A 230 -8.49 13.06 -9.53
CA LEU A 230 -8.98 13.37 -8.19
C LEU A 230 -7.84 13.80 -7.26
N ALA A 231 -8.13 14.82 -6.45
CA ALA A 231 -7.19 15.30 -5.43
C ALA A 231 -6.86 14.23 -4.38
N ALA A 232 -7.83 13.41 -4.00
CA ALA A 232 -7.64 12.29 -3.06
C ALA A 232 -6.62 11.25 -3.59
N THR A 233 -6.69 10.90 -4.88
CA THR A 233 -5.72 9.99 -5.52
C THR A 233 -4.34 10.62 -5.60
N GLY A 234 -4.28 11.90 -5.97
CA GLY A 234 -3.03 12.67 -5.98
C GLY A 234 -2.38 12.75 -4.59
N ALA A 235 -3.18 12.93 -3.54
CA ALA A 235 -2.71 12.94 -2.15
C ALA A 235 -2.18 11.56 -1.70
N ALA A 236 -2.84 10.47 -2.07
CA ALA A 236 -2.36 9.11 -1.80
C ALA A 236 -1.01 8.83 -2.49
N TRP A 237 -0.87 9.22 -3.75
CA TRP A 237 0.40 9.12 -4.47
C TRP A 237 1.50 9.95 -3.83
N LYS A 238 1.24 11.21 -3.50
CA LYS A 238 2.18 12.10 -2.83
C LYS A 238 2.61 11.57 -1.46
N ALA A 239 1.69 10.97 -0.71
CA ALA A 239 1.98 10.31 0.56
C ALA A 239 2.95 9.13 0.38
N LEU A 240 2.74 8.30 -0.64
CA LEU A 240 3.66 7.21 -1.00
C LEU A 240 5.04 7.74 -1.36
N GLU A 241 5.13 8.68 -2.31
CA GLU A 241 6.41 9.27 -2.72
C GLU A 241 7.16 9.89 -1.53
N ARG A 242 6.45 10.68 -0.70
CA ARG A 242 7.04 11.33 0.48
C ARG A 242 7.55 10.31 1.49
N SER A 243 6.82 9.21 1.70
CA SER A 243 7.21 8.19 2.69
C SER A 243 8.56 7.52 2.37
N TRP A 244 8.95 7.45 1.10
CA TRP A 244 10.21 6.85 0.63
C TRP A 244 11.16 7.87 -0.01
N SER A 245 10.89 9.18 0.14
CA SER A 245 11.78 10.22 -0.35
C SER A 245 13.07 10.29 0.48
N ASP A 246 14.14 10.80 -0.15
CA ASP A 246 15.39 11.07 0.54
C ASP A 246 15.17 12.14 1.62
N GLY A 247 15.77 11.94 2.79
CA GLY A 247 15.57 12.81 3.95
C GLY A 247 14.28 12.54 4.75
N VAL A 248 13.44 11.55 4.35
CA VAL A 248 12.28 11.09 5.12
C VAL A 248 12.44 9.63 5.52
N VAL A 249 12.71 8.73 4.56
CA VAL A 249 12.87 7.33 4.89
C VAL A 249 14.12 7.09 5.76
N CYS A 250 13.92 6.44 6.90
CA CYS A 250 15.02 5.90 7.69
C CYS A 250 15.14 4.40 7.43
N VAL A 251 16.22 3.99 6.77
CA VAL A 251 16.41 2.58 6.35
C VAL A 251 16.48 1.64 7.56
N HIS A 252 16.97 2.13 8.72
CA HIS A 252 16.99 1.34 9.97
C HIS A 252 15.60 1.16 10.62
N ALA A 253 14.58 1.83 10.10
CA ALA A 253 13.17 1.65 10.47
C ALA A 253 12.33 1.27 9.22
N ALA A 254 12.95 0.63 8.23
CA ALA A 254 12.34 0.33 6.93
C ALA A 254 11.07 -0.53 7.05
N ASP A 255 11.01 -1.45 8.01
CA ASP A 255 9.84 -2.26 8.31
C ASP A 255 8.59 -1.42 8.57
N ARG A 256 8.75 -0.28 9.28
CA ARG A 256 7.68 0.67 9.57
C ARG A 256 7.28 1.46 8.33
N PHE A 257 8.24 1.88 7.50
CA PHE A 257 7.97 2.61 6.27
C PHE A 257 7.34 1.73 5.17
N VAL A 258 7.71 0.43 5.09
CA VAL A 258 7.02 -0.55 4.23
C VAL A 258 5.57 -0.71 4.67
N ARG A 259 5.34 -0.87 5.98
CA ARG A 259 3.99 -0.95 6.54
C ARG A 259 3.18 0.31 6.27
N LEU A 260 3.79 1.50 6.41
CA LEU A 260 3.12 2.77 6.10
C LEU A 260 2.70 2.83 4.63
N ALA A 261 3.57 2.43 3.71
CA ALA A 261 3.23 2.38 2.29
C ALA A 261 2.02 1.45 2.01
N ALA A 262 2.02 0.24 2.58
CA ALA A 262 0.89 -0.68 2.47
C ALA A 262 -0.39 -0.08 3.09
N GLN A 263 -0.28 0.59 4.24
CA GLN A 263 -1.41 1.25 4.90
C GLN A 263 -1.99 2.40 4.07
N ILE A 264 -1.16 3.20 3.41
CA ILE A 264 -1.61 4.28 2.51
C ILE A 264 -2.46 3.69 1.37
N VAL A 265 -1.98 2.61 0.72
CA VAL A 265 -2.71 1.95 -0.37
C VAL A 265 -4.03 1.36 0.14
N SER A 266 -3.99 0.63 1.24
CA SER A 266 -5.18 0.01 1.85
C SER A 266 -6.21 1.05 2.31
N ARG A 267 -5.76 2.16 2.90
CA ARG A 267 -6.63 3.26 3.34
C ARG A 267 -7.35 3.92 2.16
N TYR A 268 -6.63 4.17 1.06
CA TYR A 268 -7.23 4.70 -0.16
C TYR A 268 -8.23 3.70 -0.76
N GLY A 269 -7.85 2.41 -0.86
CA GLY A 269 -8.75 1.35 -1.35
C GLY A 269 -10.03 1.21 -0.51
N SER A 270 -9.92 1.30 0.81
CA SER A 270 -11.07 1.28 1.72
C SER A 270 -12.00 2.48 1.52
N TRP A 271 -11.44 3.68 1.31
CA TRP A 271 -12.22 4.88 0.99
C TRP A 271 -12.98 4.73 -0.33
N VAL A 272 -12.33 4.20 -1.37
CA VAL A 272 -12.97 3.91 -2.66
C VAL A 272 -14.11 2.90 -2.50
N LYS A 273 -13.87 1.80 -1.79
CA LYS A 273 -14.85 0.75 -1.55
C LYS A 273 -16.08 1.28 -0.82
N MET A 274 -15.87 1.96 0.32
CA MET A 274 -16.98 2.52 1.11
C MET A 274 -17.84 3.50 0.30
N GLY A 275 -17.21 4.33 -0.53
CA GLY A 275 -17.96 5.24 -1.40
C GLY A 275 -18.71 4.51 -2.51
N ALA A 276 -18.14 3.48 -3.13
CA ALA A 276 -18.82 2.65 -4.14
C ALA A 276 -20.05 1.92 -3.55
N ASP A 277 -19.95 1.46 -2.30
CA ASP A 277 -21.06 0.83 -1.58
C ASP A 277 -22.18 1.83 -1.21
N ALA A 278 -21.83 3.10 -1.02
CA ALA A 278 -22.78 4.16 -0.69
C ALA A 278 -23.55 4.71 -1.91
N VAL A 279 -23.22 4.29 -3.13
CA VAL A 279 -23.90 4.75 -4.35
C VAL A 279 -25.38 4.40 -4.34
N GLY A 280 -26.23 5.42 -4.50
CA GLY A 280 -27.69 5.27 -4.49
C GLY A 280 -28.31 5.14 -3.08
N THR A 281 -27.53 5.32 -2.02
CA THR A 281 -28.06 5.40 -0.65
C THR A 281 -28.31 6.86 -0.23
N GLU A 282 -29.11 7.06 0.81
CA GLU A 282 -29.30 8.39 1.39
C GLU A 282 -28.02 8.83 2.14
N PRO A 283 -27.62 10.11 2.03
CA PRO A 283 -26.49 10.62 2.77
C PRO A 283 -26.66 10.43 4.28
N PRO A 284 -25.68 9.85 4.98
CA PRO A 284 -25.77 9.69 6.42
C PRO A 284 -25.78 11.05 7.13
N ALA A 285 -26.49 11.12 8.26
CA ALA A 285 -26.49 12.31 9.09
C ALA A 285 -25.07 12.65 9.58
N ALA A 286 -24.76 13.95 9.69
CA ALA A 286 -23.50 14.39 10.26
C ALA A 286 -23.36 13.89 11.71
N VAL A 287 -22.20 13.35 12.05
CA VAL A 287 -21.87 12.79 13.37
C VAL A 287 -20.92 13.74 14.09
N GLU A 288 -21.15 13.96 15.38
CA GLU A 288 -20.19 14.70 16.21
C GLU A 288 -18.92 13.87 16.43
N ARG A 289 -17.80 14.32 15.88
CA ARG A 289 -16.48 13.76 16.13
C ARG A 289 -15.87 14.48 17.35
N PRO A 290 -15.45 13.75 18.39
CA PRO A 290 -14.75 14.37 19.50
C PRO A 290 -13.45 15.04 18.99
N PRO A 291 -13.01 16.14 19.62
CA PRO A 291 -11.79 16.82 19.22
C PRO A 291 -10.57 15.89 19.32
N ALA A 292 -9.61 16.04 18.39
CA ALA A 292 -8.35 15.32 18.50
C ALA A 292 -7.63 15.69 19.81
N PRO A 293 -6.86 14.77 20.42
CA PRO A 293 -6.20 15.01 21.72
C PRO A 293 -5.32 16.27 21.75
N ASN A 294 -4.86 16.74 20.60
CA ASN A 294 -3.99 17.91 20.42
C ASN A 294 -4.66 19.08 19.68
N ASP A 295 -5.99 19.10 19.57
CA ASP A 295 -6.72 20.19 18.91
C ASP A 295 -6.83 21.39 19.88
N PRO A 296 -6.24 22.57 19.55
CA PRO A 296 -6.25 23.73 20.43
C PRO A 296 -7.65 24.31 20.65
N ASP A 297 -8.60 24.07 19.74
CA ASP A 297 -9.97 24.61 19.85
C ASP A 297 -10.94 23.73 20.65
N ARG A 298 -10.61 22.50 20.94
CA ARG A 298 -11.36 21.54 21.76
C ARG A 298 -12.89 21.51 21.55
N LYS A 299 -13.35 21.83 20.35
CA LYS A 299 -14.79 21.79 20.03
C LYS A 299 -15.12 20.54 19.23
N PRO A 300 -16.22 19.85 19.53
CA PRO A 300 -16.72 18.79 18.67
C PRO A 300 -17.00 19.34 17.27
N ARG A 301 -16.55 18.65 16.25
CA ARG A 301 -16.86 19.01 14.85
C ARG A 301 -17.92 18.06 14.32
N LEU A 302 -18.97 18.62 13.72
CA LEU A 302 -19.90 17.85 12.91
C LEU A 302 -19.17 17.40 11.62
N VAL A 303 -18.99 16.11 11.51
CA VAL A 303 -18.31 15.50 10.34
C VAL A 303 -19.31 14.62 9.61
N VAL A 304 -19.48 14.86 8.33
CA VAL A 304 -20.18 13.94 7.44
C VAL A 304 -19.24 12.77 7.17
N PRO A 305 -19.71 11.51 7.25
CA PRO A 305 -18.85 10.36 6.96
C PRO A 305 -18.16 10.45 5.60
N GLU A 306 -16.89 10.11 5.56
CA GLU A 306 -16.01 10.21 4.37
C GLU A 306 -16.52 9.45 3.13
N HIS A 307 -17.36 8.43 3.29
CA HIS A 307 -17.96 7.68 2.18
C HIS A 307 -19.20 8.37 1.57
N SER A 308 -19.66 9.49 2.13
CA SER A 308 -20.87 10.19 1.64
C SER A 308 -20.72 10.76 0.24
N TRP A 309 -19.49 10.87 -0.28
CA TRP A 309 -19.26 11.21 -1.69
C TRP A 309 -19.97 10.22 -2.64
N GLY A 310 -20.08 8.95 -2.26
CA GLY A 310 -20.74 7.92 -3.03
C GLY A 310 -22.23 8.16 -3.22
N CYS A 311 -22.92 8.74 -2.23
CA CYS A 311 -24.35 9.00 -2.27
C CYS A 311 -24.75 9.94 -3.43
N HIS A 312 -23.83 10.82 -3.84
CA HIS A 312 -24.05 11.80 -4.90
C HIS A 312 -23.25 11.49 -6.18
N ALA A 313 -22.52 10.37 -6.21
CA ALA A 313 -21.63 10.04 -7.32
C ALA A 313 -22.41 9.77 -8.61
N THR A 314 -22.00 10.44 -9.68
CA THR A 314 -22.46 10.19 -11.03
C THR A 314 -21.69 9.05 -11.71
N ALA A 315 -22.17 8.53 -12.83
CA ALA A 315 -21.43 7.55 -13.63
C ALA A 315 -20.05 8.11 -14.07
N GLU A 316 -19.95 9.42 -14.34
CA GLU A 316 -18.68 10.07 -14.67
C GLU A 316 -17.70 10.05 -13.48
N ASP A 317 -18.18 10.33 -12.27
CA ASP A 317 -17.37 10.30 -11.06
C ASP A 317 -16.84 8.88 -10.78
N LEU A 318 -17.72 7.88 -10.86
CA LEU A 318 -17.33 6.48 -10.71
C LEU A 318 -16.32 6.04 -11.78
N GLY A 319 -16.53 6.45 -13.03
CA GLY A 319 -15.57 6.22 -14.11
C GLY A 319 -14.20 6.85 -13.81
N THR A 320 -14.19 8.08 -13.30
CA THR A 320 -12.97 8.80 -12.92
C THR A 320 -12.22 8.09 -11.81
N ILE A 321 -12.93 7.66 -10.75
CA ILE A 321 -12.31 6.87 -9.66
C ILE A 321 -11.73 5.57 -10.20
N ARG A 322 -12.45 4.88 -11.08
CA ARG A 322 -11.95 3.64 -11.71
C ARG A 322 -10.66 3.87 -12.49
N GLY A 323 -10.62 4.94 -13.29
CA GLY A 323 -9.41 5.32 -14.04
C GLY A 323 -8.25 5.70 -13.14
N ASP A 324 -8.49 6.46 -12.08
CA ASP A 324 -7.50 6.86 -11.09
C ASP A 324 -6.94 5.65 -10.30
N CYS A 325 -7.79 4.69 -9.92
CA CYS A 325 -7.34 3.44 -9.27
C CYS A 325 -6.40 2.63 -10.17
N GLU A 326 -6.72 2.54 -11.47
CA GLU A 326 -5.89 1.85 -12.45
C GLU A 326 -4.53 2.54 -12.61
N MET A 327 -4.54 3.86 -12.79
CA MET A 327 -3.33 4.67 -12.92
C MET A 327 -2.47 4.62 -11.66
N LEU A 328 -3.08 4.69 -10.46
CA LEU A 328 -2.37 4.61 -9.19
C LEU A 328 -1.70 3.24 -9.03
N SER A 329 -2.43 2.16 -9.30
CA SER A 329 -1.90 0.79 -9.25
C SER A 329 -0.71 0.61 -10.20
N GLU A 330 -0.83 1.11 -11.43
CA GLU A 330 0.27 1.06 -12.42
C GLU A 330 1.50 1.85 -11.97
N LYS A 331 1.31 3.06 -11.44
CA LYS A 331 2.41 3.88 -10.93
C LYS A 331 3.09 3.26 -9.72
N ILE A 332 2.33 2.66 -8.80
CA ILE A 332 2.91 1.97 -7.65
C ILE A 332 3.81 0.83 -8.12
N VAL A 333 3.33 -0.01 -9.03
CA VAL A 333 4.09 -1.16 -9.54
C VAL A 333 5.32 -0.73 -10.35
N ARG A 334 5.18 0.28 -11.22
CA ARG A 334 6.24 0.66 -12.16
C ARG A 334 7.25 1.66 -11.61
N VAL A 335 6.88 2.49 -10.65
CA VAL A 335 7.72 3.57 -10.15
C VAL A 335 8.05 3.42 -8.67
N PHE A 336 7.03 3.30 -7.82
CA PHE A 336 7.21 3.29 -6.36
C PHE A 336 7.95 2.04 -5.87
N ILE A 337 7.46 0.86 -6.23
CA ILE A 337 8.05 -0.42 -5.78
C ILE A 337 9.51 -0.57 -6.22
N PRO A 338 9.90 -0.31 -7.48
CA PRO A 338 11.30 -0.37 -7.86
C PRO A 338 12.19 0.57 -7.05
N GLY A 339 11.80 1.84 -6.87
CA GLY A 339 12.56 2.81 -6.07
C GLY A 339 12.70 2.41 -4.60
N MET A 340 11.65 1.85 -4.00
CA MET A 340 11.69 1.29 -2.66
C MET A 340 12.65 0.09 -2.56
N CYS A 341 12.54 -0.84 -3.51
CA CYS A 341 13.37 -2.04 -3.54
C CYS A 341 14.85 -1.72 -3.73
N ASP A 342 15.20 -0.73 -4.55
CA ASP A 342 16.59 -0.33 -4.76
C ASP A 342 17.23 0.20 -3.48
N LYS A 343 16.50 1.03 -2.71
CA LYS A 343 16.96 1.52 -1.39
C LYS A 343 17.15 0.39 -0.38
N LEU A 344 16.24 -0.58 -0.34
CA LEU A 344 16.32 -1.72 0.56
C LEU A 344 17.45 -2.67 0.17
N ARG A 345 17.60 -2.96 -1.12
CA ARG A 345 18.65 -3.84 -1.65
C ARG A 345 20.04 -3.32 -1.32
N ALA A 346 20.24 -2.01 -1.41
CA ALA A 346 21.52 -1.39 -1.12
C ALA A 346 21.99 -1.59 0.34
N VAL A 347 21.08 -1.86 1.27
CA VAL A 347 21.40 -1.98 2.71
C VAL A 347 21.20 -3.39 3.24
N PHE A 348 20.12 -4.07 2.83
CA PHE A 348 19.69 -5.37 3.39
C PHE A 348 19.73 -6.52 2.38
N GLY A 349 20.05 -6.23 1.11
CA GLY A 349 20.10 -7.24 0.05
C GLY A 349 18.72 -7.62 -0.53
N ASP A 350 18.74 -8.57 -1.46
CA ASP A 350 17.56 -8.98 -2.22
C ASP A 350 16.40 -9.58 -1.40
N PRO A 351 16.62 -10.39 -0.36
CA PRO A 351 15.50 -10.98 0.38
C PRO A 351 14.60 -9.94 1.05
N ALA A 352 15.19 -8.88 1.63
CA ALA A 352 14.43 -7.82 2.26
C ALA A 352 13.62 -7.00 1.24
N ALA A 353 14.22 -6.73 0.07
CA ALA A 353 13.55 -6.04 -1.02
C ALA A 353 12.38 -6.88 -1.58
N ALA A 354 12.54 -8.21 -1.71
CA ALA A 354 11.48 -9.10 -2.16
C ALA A 354 10.28 -9.12 -1.20
N THR A 355 10.53 -9.28 0.10
CA THR A 355 9.47 -9.26 1.12
C THR A 355 8.72 -7.92 1.16
N ALA A 356 9.44 -6.80 1.06
CA ALA A 356 8.82 -5.47 1.02
C ALA A 356 7.95 -5.28 -0.24
N LYS A 357 8.44 -5.77 -1.38
CA LYS A 357 7.69 -5.78 -2.64
C LYS A 357 6.38 -6.54 -2.50
N GLU A 358 6.41 -7.78 -2.03
CA GLU A 358 5.23 -8.62 -1.82
C GLU A 358 4.20 -7.93 -0.91
N CYS A 359 4.66 -7.29 0.17
CA CYS A 359 3.80 -6.59 1.11
C CYS A 359 3.02 -5.43 0.44
N VAL A 360 3.67 -4.65 -0.43
CA VAL A 360 3.03 -3.53 -1.12
C VAL A 360 2.18 -4.03 -2.29
N GLU A 361 2.64 -5.05 -3.04
CA GLU A 361 1.89 -5.64 -4.15
C GLU A 361 0.55 -6.24 -3.72
N GLU A 362 0.46 -6.82 -2.50
CA GLU A 362 -0.81 -7.32 -1.96
C GLU A 362 -1.83 -6.17 -1.80
N GLY A 363 -1.40 -5.02 -1.26
CA GLY A 363 -2.27 -3.84 -1.18
C GLY A 363 -2.70 -3.30 -2.54
N VAL A 364 -1.78 -3.31 -3.52
CA VAL A 364 -2.11 -2.89 -4.90
C VAL A 364 -3.09 -3.84 -5.56
N LYS A 365 -2.95 -5.14 -5.33
CA LYS A 365 -3.87 -6.15 -5.83
C LYS A 365 -5.28 -5.97 -5.25
N GLU A 366 -5.37 -5.68 -3.95
CA GLU A 366 -6.65 -5.38 -3.30
C GLU A 366 -7.29 -4.11 -3.88
N LEU A 367 -6.50 -3.06 -4.16
CA LEU A 367 -6.97 -1.85 -4.83
C LEU A 367 -7.44 -2.13 -6.26
N GLY A 368 -6.62 -2.83 -7.05
CA GLY A 368 -6.87 -3.06 -8.49
C GLY A 368 -7.96 -4.10 -8.76
N VAL A 369 -8.12 -5.11 -7.91
CA VAL A 369 -9.11 -6.19 -8.08
C VAL A 369 -10.32 -5.98 -7.18
N GLY A 370 -10.11 -5.65 -5.90
CA GLY A 370 -11.19 -5.47 -4.92
C GLY A 370 -11.95 -4.16 -5.11
N ALA A 371 -11.32 -3.04 -4.78
CA ALA A 371 -11.98 -1.73 -4.82
C ALA A 371 -12.43 -1.33 -6.24
N ALA A 372 -11.66 -1.68 -7.27
CA ALA A 372 -12.04 -1.45 -8.65
C ALA A 372 -13.25 -2.29 -9.08
N ALA A 373 -13.40 -3.51 -8.57
CA ALA A 373 -14.59 -4.34 -8.84
C ALA A 373 -15.85 -3.74 -8.20
N ASP A 374 -15.75 -3.20 -6.98
CA ASP A 374 -16.86 -2.52 -6.31
C ASP A 374 -17.31 -1.29 -7.10
N VAL A 375 -16.36 -0.49 -7.60
CA VAL A 375 -16.66 0.65 -8.48
C VAL A 375 -17.29 0.20 -9.79
N ASN A 376 -16.81 -0.89 -10.41
CA ASN A 376 -17.43 -1.45 -11.62
C ASN A 376 -18.86 -1.92 -11.33
N GLY A 377 -19.12 -2.53 -10.17
CA GLY A 377 -20.45 -2.91 -9.73
C GLY A 377 -21.40 -1.70 -9.57
N ALA A 378 -20.89 -0.62 -8.99
CA ALA A 378 -21.64 0.65 -8.87
C ALA A 378 -21.93 1.29 -10.24
N LEU A 379 -20.93 1.32 -11.14
CA LEU A 379 -21.10 1.79 -12.53
C LEU A 379 -22.14 0.96 -13.28
N MET A 380 -22.04 -0.36 -13.18
CA MET A 380 -22.97 -1.30 -13.81
C MET A 380 -24.42 -1.01 -13.37
N ARG A 381 -24.66 -0.84 -12.07
CA ARG A 381 -25.98 -0.49 -11.55
C ARG A 381 -26.44 0.89 -12.04
N THR A 382 -25.60 1.91 -11.85
CA THR A 382 -25.97 3.31 -12.19
C THR A 382 -26.29 3.50 -13.67
N ILE A 383 -25.53 2.90 -14.58
CA ILE A 383 -25.76 2.99 -16.03
C ILE A 383 -26.84 1.99 -16.45
N GLY A 384 -26.77 0.76 -15.92
CA GLY A 384 -27.70 -0.32 -16.27
C GLY A 384 -29.14 0.01 -15.92
N ASP A 385 -29.41 0.56 -14.75
CA ASP A 385 -30.77 0.94 -14.34
C ASP A 385 -31.38 1.99 -15.28
N ARG A 386 -30.56 2.95 -15.77
CA ARG A 386 -31.00 3.92 -16.81
C ARG A 386 -31.32 3.21 -18.14
N CYS A 387 -30.55 2.19 -18.50
CA CYS A 387 -30.85 1.40 -19.70
C CYS A 387 -32.15 0.61 -19.53
N VAL A 388 -32.34 -0.03 -18.36
CA VAL A 388 -33.54 -0.81 -18.02
C VAL A 388 -34.79 0.07 -18.00
N GLU A 389 -34.70 1.33 -17.57
CA GLU A 389 -35.84 2.25 -17.59
C GLU A 389 -36.46 2.40 -19.02
N THR A 390 -35.61 2.48 -20.04
CA THR A 390 -36.05 2.52 -21.44
C THR A 390 -36.70 1.19 -21.84
N LEU A 391 -36.20 0.06 -21.37
CA LEU A 391 -36.79 -1.27 -21.67
C LEU A 391 -38.15 -1.49 -21.05
N LYS A 392 -38.58 -0.73 -20.05
CA LYS A 392 -39.94 -0.80 -19.48
C LYS A 392 -41.03 -0.51 -20.51
N GLN A 393 -40.71 0.19 -21.59
CA GLN A 393 -41.62 0.40 -22.71
C GLN A 393 -42.07 -0.90 -23.41
N MET A 394 -41.34 -2.00 -23.20
CA MET A 394 -41.69 -3.34 -23.68
C MET A 394 -43.11 -3.77 -23.26
N LYS A 395 -43.60 -3.30 -22.10
CA LYS A 395 -44.96 -3.59 -21.61
C LYS A 395 -46.04 -3.15 -22.63
N GLY A 396 -45.74 -2.17 -23.48
CA GLY A 396 -46.61 -1.69 -24.54
C GLY A 396 -46.76 -2.66 -25.74
N ILE A 397 -45.85 -3.64 -25.90
CA ILE A 397 -45.92 -4.63 -26.99
C ILE A 397 -47.21 -5.41 -26.91
N THR A 398 -47.63 -5.84 -25.72
CA THR A 398 -48.89 -6.58 -25.52
C THR A 398 -50.09 -5.74 -25.99
N ALA A 399 -50.18 -4.49 -25.65
CA ALA A 399 -51.28 -3.61 -26.08
C ALA A 399 -51.30 -3.41 -27.60
N THR A 400 -50.11 -3.44 -28.23
CA THR A 400 -49.97 -3.27 -29.68
C THR A 400 -50.54 -4.40 -30.49
N PHE A 401 -50.41 -5.65 -30.04
CA PHE A 401 -50.80 -6.83 -30.81
C PHE A 401 -52.03 -7.54 -30.25
N ARG A 402 -52.42 -7.29 -29.03
CA ARG A 402 -53.57 -7.95 -28.40
C ARG A 402 -54.87 -7.42 -28.97
N MET A 403 -55.69 -8.34 -29.49
CA MET A 403 -57.01 -8.04 -30.09
C MET A 403 -56.94 -6.99 -31.22
N THR A 404 -55.84 -6.95 -31.96
CA THR A 404 -55.64 -6.04 -33.10
C THR A 404 -55.39 -6.88 -34.36
N ASN A 405 -55.89 -6.39 -35.51
CA ASN A 405 -55.62 -7.00 -36.81
C ASN A 405 -54.28 -6.62 -37.42
N LYS A 406 -53.27 -6.31 -36.59
CA LYS A 406 -51.92 -5.98 -37.08
C LYS A 406 -51.23 -7.20 -37.69
N PRO A 407 -50.48 -7.03 -38.79
CA PRO A 407 -49.67 -8.10 -39.37
C PRO A 407 -48.52 -8.50 -38.46
N LEU A 408 -47.83 -9.58 -38.79
CA LEU A 408 -46.57 -9.99 -38.13
C LEU A 408 -45.55 -8.84 -38.15
N PRO A 409 -44.85 -8.62 -37.05
CA PRO A 409 -43.84 -7.58 -37.01
C PRO A 409 -42.63 -7.95 -37.91
N THR A 410 -42.12 -6.91 -38.62
CA THR A 410 -40.96 -7.03 -39.51
C THR A 410 -39.76 -6.19 -39.04
N ARG A 411 -40.00 -5.32 -38.05
CA ARG A 411 -38.98 -4.40 -37.50
C ARG A 411 -38.98 -4.44 -35.98
N HIS A 412 -37.83 -4.17 -35.39
CA HIS A 412 -37.71 -4.00 -33.95
C HIS A 412 -38.52 -2.81 -33.42
N SER A 413 -38.81 -2.81 -32.14
CA SER A 413 -39.50 -1.70 -31.46
C SER A 413 -38.63 -0.44 -31.44
N HIS A 414 -39.26 0.74 -31.53
CA HIS A 414 -38.56 2.03 -31.62
C HIS A 414 -37.71 2.38 -30.41
N PHE A 415 -38.00 1.83 -29.23
CA PHE A 415 -37.28 2.11 -27.99
C PHE A 415 -35.97 1.33 -27.88
N VAL A 416 -35.80 0.20 -28.60
CA VAL A 416 -34.66 -0.72 -28.41
C VAL A 416 -33.31 -0.07 -28.73
N PRO A 417 -33.15 0.70 -29.84
CA PRO A 417 -31.87 1.39 -30.07
C PRO A 417 -31.53 2.42 -28.99
N GLY A 418 -32.56 2.96 -28.31
CA GLY A 418 -32.41 3.87 -27.16
C GLY A 418 -32.05 3.20 -25.85
N ALA A 419 -32.30 1.89 -25.73
CA ALA A 419 -32.05 1.16 -24.48
C ALA A 419 -30.59 1.20 -24.02
N VAL A 420 -29.63 1.22 -24.94
CA VAL A 420 -28.18 1.33 -24.63
C VAL A 420 -27.62 2.75 -24.73
N ALA A 421 -28.46 3.74 -24.95
CA ALA A 421 -28.02 5.14 -25.09
C ALA A 421 -27.26 5.66 -23.86
N PRO A 422 -27.68 5.39 -22.61
CA PRO A 422 -26.92 5.82 -21.44
C PRO A 422 -25.48 5.25 -21.40
N LEU A 423 -25.32 3.98 -21.79
CA LEU A 423 -24.00 3.35 -21.88
C LEU A 423 -23.15 3.99 -22.99
N ARG A 424 -23.72 4.20 -24.16
CA ARG A 424 -23.05 4.86 -25.28
C ARG A 424 -22.55 6.25 -24.90
N GLN A 425 -23.41 7.08 -24.32
CA GLN A 425 -23.04 8.43 -23.85
C GLN A 425 -21.89 8.40 -22.84
N PHE A 426 -21.93 7.46 -21.90
CA PHE A 426 -20.85 7.30 -20.93
C PHE A 426 -19.52 6.92 -21.62
N LEU A 427 -19.53 5.95 -22.55
CA LEU A 427 -18.32 5.51 -23.25
C LEU A 427 -17.73 6.62 -24.14
N GLU A 428 -18.57 7.37 -24.85
CA GLU A 428 -18.17 8.53 -25.66
C GLU A 428 -17.54 9.64 -24.79
N LEU A 429 -18.15 9.95 -23.66
CA LEU A 429 -17.62 10.91 -22.70
C LEU A 429 -16.29 10.43 -22.11
N SER A 430 -16.21 9.16 -21.73
CA SER A 430 -15.02 8.53 -21.19
C SER A 430 -13.86 8.57 -22.19
N ALA A 431 -14.10 8.26 -23.46
CA ALA A 431 -13.10 8.35 -24.53
C ALA A 431 -12.64 9.79 -24.75
N LYS A 432 -13.58 10.75 -24.82
CA LYS A 432 -13.27 12.17 -25.02
C LYS A 432 -12.41 12.75 -23.90
N ARG A 433 -12.70 12.39 -22.64
CA ARG A 433 -11.99 12.89 -21.47
C ARG A 433 -10.82 11.99 -21.02
N LYS A 434 -10.60 10.87 -21.70
CA LYS A 434 -9.58 9.86 -21.36
C LYS A 434 -9.71 9.35 -19.91
N ILE A 435 -10.95 9.13 -19.47
CA ILE A 435 -11.27 8.71 -18.10
C ILE A 435 -10.85 7.25 -17.88
N LEU A 436 -11.17 6.36 -18.84
CA LEU A 436 -10.86 4.94 -18.79
C LEU A 436 -9.91 4.55 -19.92
N THR A 437 -9.10 3.53 -19.68
CA THR A 437 -8.38 2.87 -20.77
C THR A 437 -9.37 2.15 -21.71
N PRO A 438 -9.01 1.90 -22.98
CA PRO A 438 -9.87 1.16 -23.91
C PRO A 438 -10.27 -0.23 -23.38
N GLU A 439 -9.40 -0.86 -22.61
CA GLU A 439 -9.66 -2.17 -22.01
C GLU A 439 -10.69 -2.05 -20.87
N SER A 440 -10.50 -1.11 -19.95
CA SER A 440 -11.44 -0.85 -18.86
C SER A 440 -12.81 -0.41 -19.37
N ALA A 441 -12.85 0.38 -20.45
CA ALA A 441 -14.10 0.78 -21.11
C ALA A 441 -14.86 -0.44 -21.66
N ARG A 442 -14.15 -1.41 -22.29
CA ARG A 442 -14.76 -2.67 -22.76
C ARG A 442 -15.27 -3.52 -21.61
N GLN A 443 -14.53 -3.62 -20.50
CA GLN A 443 -14.96 -4.35 -19.30
C GLN A 443 -16.23 -3.77 -18.71
N VAL A 444 -16.33 -2.44 -18.59
CA VAL A 444 -17.54 -1.74 -18.12
C VAL A 444 -18.70 -1.99 -19.08
N ALA A 445 -18.47 -1.86 -20.40
CA ALA A 445 -19.51 -2.11 -21.40
C ALA A 445 -20.06 -3.56 -21.33
N ALA A 446 -19.16 -4.55 -21.18
CA ALA A 446 -19.54 -5.94 -21.02
C ALA A 446 -20.36 -6.18 -19.74
N ALA A 447 -19.93 -5.63 -18.60
CA ALA A 447 -20.62 -5.75 -17.33
C ALA A 447 -22.02 -5.12 -17.36
N VAL A 448 -22.15 -3.92 -17.93
CA VAL A 448 -23.46 -3.27 -18.11
C VAL A 448 -24.33 -4.05 -19.08
N GLY A 449 -23.77 -4.56 -20.18
CA GLY A 449 -24.48 -5.41 -21.14
C GLY A 449 -25.04 -6.69 -20.50
N GLU A 450 -24.23 -7.34 -19.66
CA GLU A 450 -24.62 -8.52 -18.88
C GLU A 450 -25.77 -8.22 -17.91
N TYR A 451 -25.65 -7.12 -17.15
CA TYR A 451 -26.68 -6.68 -16.22
C TYR A 451 -28.01 -6.37 -16.92
N VAL A 452 -27.97 -5.56 -18.00
CA VAL A 452 -29.17 -5.18 -18.75
C VAL A 452 -29.81 -6.40 -19.41
N SER A 453 -29.01 -7.32 -19.96
CA SER A 453 -29.52 -8.57 -20.52
C SER A 453 -30.25 -9.42 -19.48
N GLY A 454 -29.74 -9.52 -18.25
CA GLY A 454 -30.41 -10.22 -17.16
C GLY A 454 -31.77 -9.58 -16.82
N LYS A 455 -31.80 -8.26 -16.69
CA LYS A 455 -33.06 -7.52 -16.44
C LYS A 455 -34.04 -7.63 -17.59
N TYR A 456 -33.56 -7.63 -18.82
CA TYR A 456 -34.40 -7.83 -20.00
C TYR A 456 -35.00 -9.25 -19.99
N THR A 457 -34.23 -10.26 -19.62
CA THR A 457 -34.72 -11.66 -19.49
C THR A 457 -35.84 -11.74 -18.46
N GLU A 458 -35.70 -11.14 -17.28
CA GLU A 458 -36.73 -11.09 -16.25
C GLU A 458 -38.04 -10.50 -16.82
N MET A 459 -37.95 -9.31 -17.43
CA MET A 459 -39.11 -8.59 -17.98
C MET A 459 -39.74 -9.32 -19.16
N ALA A 460 -38.93 -9.89 -20.06
CA ALA A 460 -39.46 -10.67 -21.22
C ALA A 460 -40.13 -11.96 -20.77
N SER A 461 -39.59 -12.64 -19.76
CA SER A 461 -40.18 -13.85 -19.18
C SER A 461 -41.54 -13.56 -18.57
N GLU A 462 -41.68 -12.49 -17.79
CA GLU A 462 -42.96 -12.05 -17.23
C GLU A 462 -44.00 -11.77 -18.33
N LEU A 463 -43.56 -11.07 -19.37
CA LEU A 463 -44.43 -10.71 -20.49
C LEU A 463 -44.91 -11.94 -21.26
N VAL A 464 -44.01 -12.86 -21.64
CA VAL A 464 -44.33 -14.13 -22.35
C VAL A 464 -45.25 -15.00 -21.51
N ALA A 465 -44.96 -15.16 -20.21
CA ALA A 465 -45.79 -15.95 -19.30
C ALA A 465 -47.21 -15.35 -19.17
N GLY A 466 -47.33 -14.03 -19.06
CA GLY A 466 -48.60 -13.32 -19.01
C GLY A 466 -49.43 -13.51 -20.27
N VAL A 467 -48.81 -13.42 -21.46
CA VAL A 467 -49.47 -13.60 -22.74
C VAL A 467 -49.98 -15.04 -22.91
N LYS A 468 -49.13 -16.07 -22.64
CA LYS A 468 -49.49 -17.47 -22.70
C LYS A 468 -50.64 -17.82 -21.74
N LYS A 469 -50.64 -17.30 -20.51
CA LYS A 469 -51.72 -17.50 -19.54
C LYS A 469 -53.05 -16.92 -20.04
N THR A 470 -53.00 -15.76 -20.65
CA THR A 470 -54.19 -15.10 -21.18
C THR A 470 -54.76 -15.85 -22.37
N GLU A 471 -53.90 -16.33 -23.29
CA GLU A 471 -54.30 -17.14 -24.44
C GLU A 471 -54.93 -18.47 -24.01
N ALA A 472 -54.33 -19.16 -23.07
CA ALA A 472 -54.91 -20.38 -22.50
C ALA A 472 -56.30 -20.12 -21.87
N SER A 473 -56.48 -19.00 -21.21
CA SER A 473 -57.78 -18.62 -20.64
C SER A 473 -58.85 -18.29 -21.72
N LEU A 474 -58.43 -17.62 -22.80
CA LEU A 474 -59.31 -17.34 -23.93
C LEU A 474 -59.70 -18.61 -24.68
N ASN A 475 -58.80 -19.54 -24.90
CA ASN A 475 -59.07 -20.82 -25.52
C ASN A 475 -60.05 -21.64 -24.68
N ARG A 476 -59.86 -21.73 -23.36
CA ARG A 476 -60.81 -22.37 -22.45
C ARG A 476 -62.21 -21.75 -22.49
N LEU A 477 -62.32 -20.42 -22.67
CA LEU A 477 -63.59 -19.71 -22.82
C LEU A 477 -64.26 -20.03 -24.17
N LYS A 478 -63.46 -20.11 -25.27
CA LYS A 478 -63.95 -20.53 -26.59
C LYS A 478 -64.46 -21.97 -26.58
N ASP A 479 -63.72 -22.87 -25.97
CA ASP A 479 -64.10 -24.31 -25.82
C ASP A 479 -65.39 -24.42 -24.99
N ARG A 480 -65.53 -23.67 -23.91
CA ARG A 480 -66.75 -23.65 -23.10
C ARG A 480 -67.95 -23.06 -23.85
N ARG A 481 -67.75 -22.07 -24.73
CA ARG A 481 -68.83 -21.53 -25.61
C ARG A 481 -69.23 -22.55 -26.67
N ALA A 482 -68.25 -23.15 -27.35
CA ALA A 482 -68.52 -24.22 -28.34
C ALA A 482 -69.24 -25.42 -27.70
N ALA A 483 -68.89 -25.82 -26.45
CA ALA A 483 -69.58 -26.87 -25.71
C ALA A 483 -71.01 -26.46 -25.25
N LYS A 484 -71.32 -25.17 -25.12
CA LYS A 484 -72.61 -24.67 -24.66
C LYS A 484 -73.59 -24.38 -25.82
N GLU A 485 -73.08 -24.15 -27.03
CA GLU A 485 -73.83 -23.94 -28.25
C GLU A 485 -74.12 -25.27 -29.01
N GLY A 486 -74.20 -26.38 -28.31
CA GLY A 486 -74.60 -27.72 -28.66
C GLY A 486 -74.79 -28.00 -30.14
N GLY A 487 -73.80 -28.58 -30.76
CA GLY A 487 -73.87 -29.44 -31.95
C GLY A 487 -74.88 -29.06 -33.04
N SER A 488 -74.48 -28.25 -34.00
CA SER A 488 -74.82 -28.46 -35.41
C SER A 488 -74.20 -27.35 -36.23
N ALA A 489 -73.09 -27.64 -36.84
CA ALA A 489 -72.67 -27.14 -38.16
C ALA A 489 -71.33 -27.78 -38.51
N ALA A 490 -71.39 -28.96 -39.17
CA ALA A 490 -70.33 -29.39 -40.06
C ALA A 490 -70.29 -28.40 -41.22
N GLY A 491 -69.33 -27.49 -41.23
CA GLY A 491 -69.06 -26.59 -42.29
C GLY A 491 -67.61 -26.17 -42.21
N GLY A 492 -66.76 -26.85 -43.02
CA GLY A 492 -65.36 -26.58 -43.12
C GLY A 492 -65.10 -25.16 -43.48
N ASP A 493 -64.31 -24.52 -42.73
CA ASP A 493 -63.42 -23.43 -43.16
C ASP A 493 -62.03 -23.71 -42.52
N ASP A 494 -61.26 -24.55 -43.22
CA ASP A 494 -59.82 -24.66 -43.04
C ASP A 494 -59.13 -23.39 -43.58
N GLY A 495 -59.70 -22.24 -43.27
CA GLY A 495 -59.01 -20.96 -43.43
C GLY A 495 -57.79 -20.95 -42.49
N GLU A 496 -56.56 -20.92 -43.05
CA GLU A 496 -55.31 -20.71 -42.33
C GLU A 496 -55.57 -19.71 -41.18
N LYS A 497 -55.62 -20.23 -39.96
CA LYS A 497 -55.63 -19.39 -38.77
C LYS A 497 -54.38 -18.57 -38.81
N GLY A 498 -54.50 -17.30 -39.19
CA GLY A 498 -53.38 -16.36 -39.15
C GLY A 498 -52.63 -16.40 -37.78
N PRO A 499 -51.38 -15.97 -37.72
CA PRO A 499 -50.55 -16.06 -36.55
C PRO A 499 -51.24 -15.52 -35.30
N SER A 500 -51.18 -16.23 -34.20
CA SER A 500 -51.80 -15.86 -32.92
C SER A 500 -51.18 -14.55 -32.38
N ASP A 501 -51.90 -13.87 -31.51
CA ASP A 501 -51.37 -12.66 -30.85
C ASP A 501 -50.09 -12.99 -30.08
N THR A 502 -49.97 -14.20 -29.53
CA THR A 502 -48.77 -14.74 -28.87
C THR A 502 -47.61 -14.84 -29.86
N ASP A 503 -47.84 -15.38 -31.07
CA ASP A 503 -46.79 -15.52 -32.09
C ASP A 503 -46.28 -14.15 -32.56
N LYS A 504 -47.16 -13.17 -32.70
CA LYS A 504 -46.78 -11.78 -33.05
C LYS A 504 -45.92 -11.13 -31.97
N ILE A 505 -46.27 -11.33 -30.68
CA ILE A 505 -45.54 -10.79 -29.55
C ILE A 505 -44.18 -11.48 -29.42
N CYS A 506 -44.10 -12.80 -29.53
CA CYS A 506 -42.83 -13.53 -29.50
C CYS A 506 -41.92 -13.11 -30.66
N LYS A 507 -42.45 -12.97 -31.88
CA LYS A 507 -41.68 -12.46 -33.03
C LYS A 507 -41.16 -11.07 -32.82
N GLN A 508 -41.97 -10.16 -32.23
CA GLN A 508 -41.52 -8.82 -31.88
C GLN A 508 -40.35 -8.87 -30.88
N LEU A 509 -40.45 -9.66 -29.83
CA LEU A 509 -39.39 -9.83 -28.87
C LEU A 509 -38.09 -10.39 -29.49
N THR A 510 -38.21 -11.33 -30.43
CA THR A 510 -37.05 -11.85 -31.18
C THR A 510 -36.33 -10.72 -31.93
N LEU A 511 -37.11 -9.90 -32.69
CA LEU A 511 -36.53 -8.75 -33.43
C LEU A 511 -35.90 -7.71 -32.51
N ASP A 512 -36.53 -7.46 -31.38
CA ASP A 512 -36.05 -6.52 -30.38
C ASP A 512 -34.72 -7.00 -29.73
N VAL A 513 -34.60 -8.29 -29.42
CA VAL A 513 -33.37 -8.86 -28.85
C VAL A 513 -32.24 -8.90 -29.89
N VAL A 514 -32.52 -9.18 -31.15
CA VAL A 514 -31.52 -9.10 -32.23
C VAL A 514 -30.97 -7.67 -32.35
N GLU A 515 -31.85 -6.66 -32.37
CA GLU A 515 -31.43 -5.26 -32.43
C GLU A 515 -30.65 -4.88 -31.16
N PHE A 516 -31.11 -5.29 -29.98
CA PHE A 516 -30.38 -5.05 -28.73
C PHE A 516 -28.96 -5.63 -28.78
N GLY A 517 -28.77 -6.88 -29.24
CA GLY A 517 -27.48 -7.49 -29.46
C GLY A 517 -26.60 -6.71 -30.45
N THR A 518 -27.23 -6.24 -31.57
CA THR A 518 -26.54 -5.39 -32.55
C THR A 518 -26.04 -4.07 -31.94
N GLN A 519 -26.83 -3.46 -31.07
CA GLN A 519 -26.44 -2.21 -30.40
C GLN A 519 -25.31 -2.46 -29.38
N LEU A 520 -25.33 -3.58 -28.65
CA LEU A 520 -24.25 -3.98 -27.75
C LEU A 520 -22.94 -4.25 -28.53
N ALA A 521 -23.02 -4.95 -29.67
CA ALA A 521 -21.85 -5.21 -30.52
C ALA A 521 -21.20 -3.92 -31.04
N LYS A 522 -22.00 -2.91 -31.42
CA LYS A 522 -21.52 -1.58 -31.81
C LYS A 522 -20.76 -0.86 -30.69
N LEU A 523 -20.95 -1.24 -29.42
CA LEU A 523 -20.23 -0.70 -28.27
C LEU A 523 -18.97 -1.53 -27.93
N GLY A 524 -18.57 -2.44 -28.80
CA GLY A 524 -17.35 -3.25 -28.64
C GLY A 524 -17.52 -4.45 -27.69
N THR A 525 -18.77 -4.85 -27.38
CA THR A 525 -19.06 -6.07 -26.62
C THR A 525 -19.40 -7.24 -27.53
N ASP A 526 -19.23 -8.46 -27.05
CA ASP A 526 -19.63 -9.68 -27.75
C ASP A 526 -20.83 -10.31 -27.03
N PRO A 527 -22.08 -10.09 -27.50
CA PRO A 527 -23.26 -10.68 -26.87
C PRO A 527 -23.23 -12.22 -26.84
N GLY A 528 -22.50 -12.86 -27.77
CA GLY A 528 -22.34 -14.31 -27.80
C GLY A 528 -21.52 -14.87 -26.64
N ARG A 529 -20.74 -14.04 -25.95
CA ARG A 529 -19.99 -14.40 -24.76
C ARG A 529 -20.75 -14.15 -23.45
N SER A 530 -21.81 -13.31 -23.49
CA SER A 530 -22.61 -12.98 -22.32
C SER A 530 -23.55 -14.13 -21.96
N GLU A 531 -23.45 -14.66 -20.74
CA GLU A 531 -24.33 -15.73 -20.28
C GLU A 531 -25.79 -15.24 -20.14
N LYS A 532 -25.97 -14.02 -19.66
CA LYS A 532 -27.32 -13.42 -19.54
C LYS A 532 -27.94 -13.10 -20.88
N PHE A 533 -27.15 -12.75 -21.88
CA PHE A 533 -27.67 -12.58 -23.22
C PHE A 533 -28.06 -13.92 -23.86
N LYS A 534 -27.30 -15.00 -23.62
CA LYS A 534 -27.67 -16.37 -24.05
C LYS A 534 -28.97 -16.83 -23.41
N GLU A 535 -29.18 -16.55 -22.12
CA GLU A 535 -30.44 -16.82 -21.42
C GLU A 535 -31.61 -16.05 -22.07
N LEU A 536 -31.40 -14.75 -22.37
CA LEU A 536 -32.38 -13.91 -23.05
C LEU A 536 -32.69 -14.43 -24.43
N TRP A 537 -31.68 -14.82 -25.22
CA TRP A 537 -31.88 -15.39 -26.54
C TRP A 537 -32.66 -16.70 -26.48
N ALA A 538 -32.30 -17.60 -25.58
CA ALA A 538 -32.98 -18.88 -25.41
C ALA A 538 -34.47 -18.72 -25.07
N LEU A 539 -34.87 -17.61 -24.44
CA LEU A 539 -36.27 -17.32 -24.12
C LEU A 539 -37.08 -16.90 -25.33
N VAL A 540 -36.46 -16.15 -26.27
CA VAL A 540 -37.16 -15.47 -27.39
C VAL A 540 -36.82 -16.03 -28.78
N ALA A 541 -35.83 -16.94 -28.85
CA ALA A 541 -35.40 -17.53 -30.11
C ALA A 541 -36.55 -18.31 -30.81
N PRO A 542 -36.59 -18.26 -32.17
CA PRO A 542 -37.51 -19.12 -32.94
C PRO A 542 -37.24 -20.60 -32.64
N GLU A 543 -38.29 -21.44 -32.80
CA GLU A 543 -38.18 -22.88 -32.65
C GLU A 543 -37.08 -23.44 -33.60
N GLY A 544 -36.05 -24.07 -32.99
CA GLY A 544 -34.92 -24.64 -33.73
C GLY A 544 -33.66 -23.79 -33.74
N GLU A 545 -33.73 -22.49 -33.47
CA GLU A 545 -32.58 -21.58 -33.45
C GLU A 545 -32.03 -21.35 -32.03
N LYS A 546 -31.27 -22.34 -31.49
CA LYS A 546 -30.69 -22.22 -30.14
C LYS A 546 -29.39 -21.41 -30.08
N GLN A 547 -28.72 -21.21 -31.21
CA GLN A 547 -27.45 -20.48 -31.23
C GLN A 547 -27.71 -18.97 -31.30
N VAL A 548 -26.95 -18.20 -30.49
CA VAL A 548 -26.99 -16.75 -30.55
C VAL A 548 -26.48 -16.27 -31.92
N PRO A 549 -27.17 -15.34 -32.60
CA PRO A 549 -26.71 -14.80 -33.87
C PRO A 549 -25.32 -14.19 -33.75
N VAL A 550 -24.52 -14.28 -34.81
CA VAL A 550 -23.22 -13.63 -34.85
C VAL A 550 -23.44 -12.13 -35.08
N PHE A 551 -23.04 -11.32 -34.12
CA PHE A 551 -23.07 -9.86 -34.23
C PHE A 551 -21.69 -9.36 -34.65
N LEU A 552 -21.63 -8.51 -35.67
CA LEU A 552 -20.38 -7.90 -36.08
C LEU A 552 -20.05 -6.78 -35.11
N THR A 553 -18.94 -6.90 -34.43
CA THR A 553 -18.34 -5.81 -33.64
C THR A 553 -17.74 -4.78 -34.61
N ALA A 554 -18.08 -3.50 -34.39
CA ALA A 554 -17.59 -2.42 -35.22
C ALA A 554 -16.09 -2.13 -34.97
#